data_a6a194368d925149b5d4dab9fd4dcbbf
#
_entry.id   a6a194368d925149b5d4dab9fd4dcbbf
#
_cell.length_a   1.000
_cell.length_b   1.000
_cell.length_c   1.000
_cell.angle_alpha   90.00
_cell.angle_beta   90.00
_cell.angle_gamma   90.00
#
_symmetry.space_group_name_H-M   'P 1'
#
loop_
_entity.id
_entity.type
_entity.pdbx_description
1 polymer ?
#
loop_
_entity_poly.entity_id
_entity_poly.type
_entity_poly.pdbx_seq_one_letter_code
_entity_poly.pdbx_strand_id
1 'polypeptide(L)'
;MTNINYDFIESLEGFTTTGVVPDPLKSKSGVTIGSGVDLGARNVNDLKKLNLSEELIAKLKPYLGRKSTGAESYLEKNPLNLSTEEARYITRAVQTDAANSLARKWKAKTGQDFSKLSENKATAVASVAFQYGNLATKTPNYWEQVTSNDWEGAYANLKDFKDDYSTRREKEANFLNPQMPIRKPETNISRFVETNIPIVAREEGGPVNAGQPYLVGE
;
A
#
# COMPACT_ATOMS: atom_id res chain seq x y z
N MET A 1 -13.32 12.30 -5.36
CA MET A 1 -12.52 11.53 -4.40
C MET A 1 -12.79 10.06 -4.63
N THR A 2 -11.79 9.20 -4.51
CA THR A 2 -11.96 7.74 -4.62
C THR A 2 -12.53 7.18 -3.31
N ASN A 3 -13.46 6.21 -3.40
CA ASN A 3 -14.06 5.56 -2.23
C ASN A 3 -13.14 4.44 -1.67
N ILE A 4 -11.85 4.72 -1.49
CA ILE A 4 -10.89 3.74 -0.99
C ILE A 4 -10.82 3.84 0.54
N ASN A 5 -11.00 2.72 1.22
CA ASN A 5 -10.77 2.57 2.65
C ASN A 5 -9.27 2.31 2.89
N TYR A 6 -8.52 3.38 3.08
CA TYR A 6 -7.08 3.29 3.30
C TYR A 6 -6.73 2.68 4.66
N ASP A 7 -7.59 2.79 5.66
CA ASP A 7 -7.35 2.21 6.98
C ASP A 7 -7.41 0.69 6.92
N PHE A 8 -8.32 0.14 6.10
CA PHE A 8 -8.32 -1.28 5.80
C PHE A 8 -6.99 -1.72 5.15
N ILE A 9 -6.53 -0.98 4.14
CA ILE A 9 -5.28 -1.31 3.44
C ILE A 9 -4.09 -1.21 4.39
N GLU A 10 -4.02 -0.16 5.22
CA GLU A 10 -2.96 0.00 6.23
C GLU A 10 -2.95 -1.16 7.23
N SER A 11 -4.14 -1.71 7.58
CA SER A 11 -4.25 -2.89 8.47
C SER A 11 -3.66 -4.17 7.86
N LEU A 12 -3.49 -4.24 6.55
CA LEU A 12 -2.88 -5.37 5.83
C LEU A 12 -1.37 -5.22 5.68
N GLU A 13 -0.86 -4.01 5.86
CA GLU A 13 0.54 -3.67 5.71
C GLU A 13 1.12 -3.30 7.08
N GLY A 14 2.39 -3.54 7.28
CA GLY A 14 3.05 -3.03 8.47
C GLY A 14 3.14 -1.50 8.42
N PHE A 15 3.28 -0.86 9.58
CA PHE A 15 3.56 0.57 9.68
C PHE A 15 4.79 0.78 10.56
N THR A 16 5.75 1.57 10.09
CA THR A 16 6.94 1.91 10.86
C THR A 16 7.27 3.40 10.77
N THR A 17 7.68 3.98 11.88
CA THR A 17 8.23 5.34 11.93
C THR A 17 9.75 5.36 11.85
N THR A 18 10.38 4.19 11.95
CA THR A 18 11.82 4.00 11.83
C THR A 18 12.13 3.36 10.49
N GLY A 19 13.12 3.88 9.78
CA GLY A 19 13.59 3.31 8.53
C GLY A 19 14.09 1.87 8.71
N VAL A 20 13.73 1.00 7.79
CA VAL A 20 14.19 -0.40 7.71
C VAL A 20 14.62 -0.73 6.29
N VAL A 21 15.51 -1.68 6.11
CA VAL A 21 15.84 -2.22 4.78
C VAL A 21 15.37 -3.67 4.75
N PRO A 22 14.28 -3.97 4.02
CA PRO A 22 13.76 -5.33 3.95
C PRO A 22 14.74 -6.25 3.20
N ASP A 23 15.18 -7.32 3.85
CA ASP A 23 16.07 -8.36 3.31
C ASP A 23 17.20 -7.83 2.40
N PRO A 24 18.19 -7.10 2.94
CA PRO A 24 19.20 -6.38 2.16
C PRO A 24 20.08 -7.31 1.30
N LEU A 25 20.12 -8.60 1.62
CA LEU A 25 20.91 -9.60 0.87
C LEU A 25 20.17 -10.17 -0.36
N LYS A 26 18.84 -10.22 -0.29
CA LYS A 26 18.02 -10.85 -1.35
C LYS A 26 17.16 -9.86 -2.11
N SER A 27 16.80 -8.72 -1.51
CA SER A 27 15.95 -7.73 -2.16
C SER A 27 16.77 -6.58 -2.78
N LYS A 28 16.15 -5.91 -3.75
CA LYS A 28 16.67 -4.65 -4.30
C LYS A 28 16.06 -3.42 -3.61
N SER A 29 15.36 -3.62 -2.51
CA SER A 29 14.71 -2.54 -1.75
C SER A 29 15.75 -1.63 -1.11
N GLY A 30 15.35 -0.38 -0.92
CA GLY A 30 16.10 0.60 -0.14
C GLY A 30 15.54 0.76 1.26
N VAL A 31 15.84 1.92 1.86
CA VAL A 31 15.26 2.28 3.15
C VAL A 31 13.75 2.45 2.97
N THR A 32 12.98 1.69 3.72
CA THR A 32 11.53 1.66 3.68
C THR A 32 10.97 2.28 4.96
N ILE A 33 9.93 3.09 4.85
CA ILE A 33 9.28 3.83 5.93
C ILE A 33 7.75 3.82 5.77
N GLY A 34 7.01 4.13 6.84
CA GLY A 34 5.55 4.14 6.81
C GLY A 34 4.98 2.75 6.51
N SER A 35 3.97 2.66 5.66
CA SER A 35 3.42 1.40 5.16
C SER A 35 4.05 1.06 3.80
N GLY A 36 5.31 0.63 3.83
CA GLY A 36 5.98 0.10 2.64
C GLY A 36 6.53 1.14 1.65
N VAL A 37 6.75 2.39 2.05
CA VAL A 37 7.33 3.41 1.16
C VAL A 37 8.82 3.17 1.00
N ASP A 38 9.24 2.59 -0.13
CA ASP A 38 10.64 2.37 -0.49
C ASP A 38 11.28 3.66 -1.04
N LEU A 39 12.24 4.21 -0.30
CA LEU A 39 13.00 5.40 -0.69
C LEU A 39 14.10 5.07 -1.71
N GLY A 40 14.53 3.82 -1.78
CA GLY A 40 15.53 3.38 -2.75
C GLY A 40 15.04 3.36 -4.20
N ALA A 41 13.72 3.29 -4.39
CA ALA A 41 13.08 3.37 -5.69
C ALA A 41 12.74 4.81 -6.13
N ARG A 42 13.10 5.85 -5.33
CA ARG A 42 12.66 7.24 -5.52
C ARG A 42 13.82 8.20 -5.66
N ASN A 43 13.50 9.36 -6.23
CA ASN A 43 14.39 10.51 -6.31
C ASN A 43 13.68 11.77 -5.77
N VAL A 44 14.40 12.90 -5.70
CA VAL A 44 13.85 14.17 -5.15
C VAL A 44 12.65 14.66 -5.94
N ASN A 45 12.63 14.49 -7.27
CA ASN A 45 11.50 14.94 -8.08
C ASN A 45 10.25 14.12 -7.80
N ASP A 46 10.39 12.83 -7.47
CA ASP A 46 9.25 11.99 -7.07
C ASP A 46 8.63 12.50 -5.77
N LEU A 47 9.46 12.86 -4.77
CA LEU A 47 8.97 13.44 -3.52
C LEU A 47 8.29 14.80 -3.72
N LYS A 48 8.81 15.64 -4.61
CA LYS A 48 8.19 16.92 -4.97
C LYS A 48 6.82 16.73 -5.64
N LYS A 49 6.68 15.74 -6.53
CA LYS A 49 5.39 15.40 -7.15
C LYS A 49 4.35 14.93 -6.14
N LEU A 50 4.78 14.34 -5.03
CA LEU A 50 3.91 13.95 -3.92
C LEU A 50 3.50 15.13 -3.03
N ASN A 51 3.93 16.36 -3.34
CA ASN A 51 3.71 17.59 -2.58
C ASN A 51 4.16 17.49 -1.10
N LEU A 52 5.26 16.76 -0.84
CA LEU A 52 5.86 16.71 0.48
C LEU A 52 6.50 18.06 0.82
N SER A 53 6.53 18.43 2.12
CA SER A 53 7.21 19.64 2.55
C SER A 53 8.72 19.55 2.30
N GLU A 54 9.37 20.70 2.10
CA GLU A 54 10.82 20.75 1.87
C GLU A 54 11.60 20.19 3.08
N GLU A 55 11.08 20.34 4.30
CA GLU A 55 11.69 19.77 5.51
C GLU A 55 11.63 18.25 5.49
N LEU A 56 10.48 17.66 5.12
CA LEU A 56 10.37 16.21 5.01
C LEU A 56 11.23 15.68 3.85
N ILE A 57 11.25 16.38 2.72
CA ILE A 57 12.14 16.04 1.59
C ILE A 57 13.60 16.06 2.03
N ALA A 58 14.03 17.07 2.81
CA ALA A 58 15.39 17.16 3.32
C ALA A 58 15.76 15.98 4.23
N LYS A 59 14.84 15.54 5.11
CA LYS A 59 15.02 14.35 5.97
C LYS A 59 15.17 13.06 5.15
N LEU A 60 14.40 12.92 4.08
CA LEU A 60 14.35 11.68 3.27
C LEU A 60 15.47 11.62 2.22
N LYS A 61 15.94 12.78 1.74
CA LYS A 61 16.91 12.90 0.64
C LYS A 61 18.16 12.02 0.80
N PRO A 62 18.79 11.88 1.98
CA PRO A 62 19.99 11.07 2.14
C PRO A 62 19.79 9.57 1.84
N TYR A 63 18.55 9.07 1.86
CA TYR A 63 18.21 7.66 1.70
C TYR A 63 17.73 7.31 0.29
N LEU A 64 17.47 8.34 -0.54
CA LEU A 64 16.94 8.14 -1.90
C LEU A 64 17.95 7.42 -2.80
N GLY A 65 17.45 6.48 -3.59
CA GLY A 65 18.24 5.72 -4.56
C GLY A 65 19.23 4.71 -3.96
N ARG A 66 19.36 4.64 -2.62
CA ARG A 66 20.20 3.62 -1.96
C ARG A 66 19.44 2.30 -1.88
N LYS A 67 20.12 1.18 -2.17
CA LYS A 67 19.49 -0.13 -2.25
C LYS A 67 20.32 -1.20 -1.54
N SER A 68 19.65 -2.28 -1.15
CA SER A 68 20.25 -3.50 -0.62
C SER A 68 21.22 -3.21 0.54
N THR A 69 22.35 -3.90 0.62
CA THR A 69 23.38 -3.74 1.67
C THR A 69 23.96 -2.31 1.75
N GLY A 70 23.97 -1.56 0.63
CA GLY A 70 24.39 -0.15 0.64
C GLY A 70 23.40 0.76 1.35
N ALA A 71 22.10 0.45 1.28
CA ALA A 71 21.08 1.16 2.06
C ALA A 71 21.15 0.79 3.55
N GLU A 72 21.34 -0.50 3.85
CA GLU A 72 21.49 -1.01 5.21
C GLU A 72 22.68 -0.36 5.92
N SER A 73 23.87 -0.47 5.33
CA SER A 73 25.10 0.10 5.92
C SER A 73 25.03 1.61 6.11
N TYR A 74 24.28 2.32 5.24
CA TYR A 74 24.05 3.74 5.44
C TYR A 74 23.06 4.01 6.57
N LEU A 75 21.98 3.26 6.65
CA LEU A 75 20.95 3.38 7.68
C LEU A 75 21.49 3.10 9.08
N GLU A 76 22.37 2.10 9.24
CA GLU A 76 23.04 1.78 10.51
C GLU A 76 23.82 2.97 11.08
N LYS A 77 24.49 3.71 10.19
CA LYS A 77 25.28 4.89 10.59
C LYS A 77 24.44 6.16 10.70
N ASN A 78 23.32 6.20 10.03
CA ASN A 78 22.43 7.34 9.95
C ASN A 78 20.98 6.86 10.12
N PRO A 79 20.50 6.60 11.34
CA PRO A 79 19.14 6.14 11.57
C PRO A 79 18.10 7.14 11.07
N LEU A 80 17.10 6.66 10.32
CA LEU A 80 15.94 7.46 9.90
C LEU A 80 14.80 7.25 10.89
N ASN A 81 14.40 8.33 11.56
CA ASN A 81 13.23 8.34 12.43
C ASN A 81 12.32 9.50 12.00
N LEU A 82 11.07 9.18 11.75
CA LEU A 82 10.01 10.14 11.45
C LEU A 82 9.03 10.21 12.62
N SER A 83 8.30 11.31 12.73
CA SER A 83 7.11 11.31 13.57
C SER A 83 6.03 10.41 12.94
N THR A 84 5.04 10.03 13.74
CA THR A 84 3.88 9.26 13.23
C THR A 84 3.16 10.02 12.14
N GLU A 85 3.03 11.34 12.29
CA GLU A 85 2.39 12.23 11.32
C GLU A 85 3.17 12.28 10.01
N GLU A 86 4.50 12.42 10.06
CA GLU A 86 5.36 12.42 8.88
C GLU A 86 5.29 11.09 8.12
N ALA A 87 5.37 9.97 8.86
CA ALA A 87 5.30 8.63 8.28
C ALA A 87 3.91 8.35 7.66
N ARG A 88 2.83 8.80 8.29
CA ARG A 88 1.47 8.72 7.72
C ARG A 88 1.30 9.63 6.52
N TYR A 89 1.85 10.84 6.58
CA TYR A 89 1.75 11.80 5.48
C TYR A 89 2.39 11.28 4.21
N ILE A 90 3.64 10.77 4.27
CA ILE A 90 4.31 10.18 3.09
C ILE A 90 3.57 8.93 2.61
N THR A 91 3.13 8.06 3.51
CA THR A 91 2.34 6.87 3.15
C THR A 91 1.09 7.27 2.37
N ARG A 92 0.31 8.23 2.89
CA ARG A 92 -0.93 8.69 2.25
C ARG A 92 -0.67 9.37 0.91
N ALA A 93 0.40 10.15 0.80
CA ALA A 93 0.79 10.81 -0.45
C ALA A 93 1.11 9.77 -1.55
N VAL A 94 1.88 8.74 -1.21
CA VAL A 94 2.21 7.63 -2.13
C VAL A 94 0.97 6.82 -2.52
N GLN A 95 0.13 6.47 -1.56
CA GLN A 95 -1.13 5.76 -1.81
C GLN A 95 -2.08 6.57 -2.72
N THR A 96 -2.16 7.88 -2.49
CA THR A 96 -3.00 8.77 -3.32
C THR A 96 -2.49 8.84 -4.76
N ASP A 97 -1.18 8.95 -4.98
CA ASP A 97 -0.60 8.95 -6.33
C ASP A 97 -0.85 7.61 -7.05
N ALA A 98 -0.64 6.49 -6.35
CA ALA A 98 -0.95 5.17 -6.88
C ALA A 98 -2.44 5.00 -7.21
N ALA A 99 -3.35 5.47 -6.35
CA ALA A 99 -4.78 5.46 -6.60
C ALA A 99 -5.18 6.32 -7.81
N ASN A 100 -4.55 7.48 -7.99
CA ASN A 100 -4.77 8.32 -9.17
C ASN A 100 -4.30 7.62 -10.46
N SER A 101 -3.17 6.92 -10.40
CA SER A 101 -2.67 6.14 -11.53
C SER A 101 -3.62 4.99 -11.88
N LEU A 102 -4.09 4.25 -10.86
CA LEU A 102 -5.09 3.19 -11.02
C LEU A 102 -6.38 3.74 -11.64
N ALA A 103 -6.89 4.87 -11.15
CA ALA A 103 -8.11 5.49 -11.66
C ALA A 103 -8.01 5.88 -13.14
N ARG A 104 -6.84 6.38 -13.58
CA ARG A 104 -6.59 6.67 -15.01
C ARG A 104 -6.63 5.39 -15.87
N LYS A 105 -5.98 4.31 -15.41
CA LYS A 105 -5.97 3.02 -16.11
C LYS A 105 -7.36 2.39 -16.16
N TRP A 106 -8.10 2.49 -15.05
CA TRP A 106 -9.49 2.05 -14.96
C TRP A 106 -10.37 2.75 -15.98
N LYS A 107 -10.30 4.09 -16.02
CA LYS A 107 -11.08 4.88 -16.97
C LYS A 107 -10.72 4.57 -18.42
N ALA A 108 -9.44 4.39 -18.71
CA ALA A 108 -8.97 4.01 -20.04
C ALA A 108 -9.49 2.63 -20.48
N LYS A 109 -9.59 1.65 -19.56
CA LYS A 109 -10.06 0.30 -19.84
C LYS A 109 -11.59 0.21 -19.91
N THR A 110 -12.31 0.88 -19.00
CA THR A 110 -13.75 0.70 -18.80
C THR A 110 -14.61 1.85 -19.32
N GLY A 111 -14.02 3.01 -19.59
CA GLY A 111 -14.75 4.26 -19.86
C GLY A 111 -15.39 4.89 -18.62
N GLN A 112 -15.36 4.24 -17.47
CA GLN A 112 -16.03 4.67 -16.24
C GLN A 112 -15.04 5.28 -15.23
N ASP A 113 -15.55 6.16 -14.38
CA ASP A 113 -14.74 6.73 -13.31
C ASP A 113 -14.62 5.74 -12.14
N PHE A 114 -13.40 5.51 -11.67
CA PHE A 114 -13.09 4.62 -10.54
C PHE A 114 -13.84 5.03 -9.25
N SER A 115 -14.10 6.34 -9.08
CA SER A 115 -14.87 6.88 -7.96
C SER A 115 -16.35 6.46 -7.93
N LYS A 116 -16.86 5.83 -8.99
CA LYS A 116 -18.23 5.26 -9.03
C LYS A 116 -18.32 3.87 -8.40
N LEU A 117 -17.19 3.22 -8.15
CA LEU A 117 -17.19 1.96 -7.44
C LEU A 117 -17.61 2.16 -5.99
N SER A 118 -18.30 1.17 -5.42
CA SER A 118 -18.55 1.12 -3.98
C SER A 118 -17.22 0.98 -3.21
N GLU A 119 -17.21 1.35 -1.93
CA GLU A 119 -16.02 1.32 -1.09
C GLU A 119 -15.32 -0.05 -1.10
N ASN A 120 -16.09 -1.14 -0.93
CA ASN A 120 -15.53 -2.49 -0.92
C ASN A 120 -14.85 -2.86 -2.25
N LYS A 121 -15.46 -2.51 -3.38
CA LYS A 121 -14.91 -2.76 -4.72
C LYS A 121 -13.66 -1.92 -4.97
N ALA A 122 -13.75 -0.61 -4.73
CA ALA A 122 -12.63 0.31 -4.91
C ALA A 122 -11.43 -0.06 -4.03
N THR A 123 -11.70 -0.43 -2.76
CA THR A 123 -10.66 -0.79 -1.80
C THR A 123 -9.98 -2.10 -2.16
N ALA A 124 -10.74 -3.15 -2.51
CA ALA A 124 -10.15 -4.43 -2.91
C ALA A 124 -9.25 -4.28 -4.13
N VAL A 125 -9.70 -3.55 -5.17
CA VAL A 125 -8.89 -3.29 -6.38
C VAL A 125 -7.65 -2.47 -6.05
N ALA A 126 -7.78 -1.42 -5.23
CA ALA A 126 -6.66 -0.58 -4.82
C ALA A 126 -5.64 -1.35 -3.96
N SER A 127 -6.10 -2.22 -3.06
CA SER A 127 -5.21 -3.02 -2.22
C SER A 127 -4.31 -3.94 -3.04
N VAL A 128 -4.88 -4.63 -4.03
CA VAL A 128 -4.08 -5.46 -4.95
C VAL A 128 -3.15 -4.60 -5.80
N ALA A 129 -3.63 -3.43 -6.29
CA ALA A 129 -2.82 -2.52 -7.09
C ALA A 129 -1.65 -1.92 -6.30
N PHE A 130 -1.82 -1.63 -5.02
CA PHE A 130 -0.75 -1.10 -4.17
C PHE A 130 0.37 -2.12 -3.97
N GLN A 131 0.04 -3.40 -3.96
CA GLN A 131 1.02 -4.47 -3.84
C GLN A 131 1.71 -4.80 -5.18
N TYR A 132 0.95 -4.87 -6.28
CA TYR A 132 1.46 -5.34 -7.57
C TYR A 132 1.73 -4.24 -8.59
N GLY A 133 1.30 -3.01 -8.33
CA GLY A 133 1.44 -1.90 -9.27
C GLY A 133 0.44 -2.01 -10.43
N ASN A 134 0.92 -2.28 -11.63
CA ASN A 134 0.07 -2.34 -12.82
C ASN A 134 -0.68 -3.68 -12.93
N LEU A 135 -1.95 -3.70 -12.52
CA LEU A 135 -2.77 -4.91 -12.52
C LEU A 135 -2.92 -5.55 -13.90
N ALA A 136 -2.99 -4.76 -14.97
CA ALA A 136 -3.13 -5.28 -16.32
C ALA A 136 -1.97 -6.19 -16.74
N THR A 137 -0.78 -5.97 -16.19
CA THR A 137 0.42 -6.75 -16.51
C THR A 137 0.80 -7.75 -15.43
N LYS A 138 0.54 -7.43 -14.16
CA LYS A 138 0.98 -8.26 -13.03
C LYS A 138 -0.07 -9.26 -12.57
N THR A 139 -1.35 -8.92 -12.72
CA THR A 139 -2.50 -9.75 -12.32
C THR A 139 -3.61 -9.69 -13.37
N PRO A 140 -3.32 -10.10 -14.64
CA PRO A 140 -4.21 -9.86 -15.78
C PRO A 140 -5.58 -10.49 -15.61
N ASN A 141 -5.69 -11.67 -15.02
CA ASN A 141 -6.98 -12.35 -14.78
C ASN A 141 -7.86 -11.53 -13.83
N TYR A 142 -7.28 -11.10 -12.70
CA TYR A 142 -7.98 -10.26 -11.73
C TYR A 142 -8.39 -8.92 -12.35
N TRP A 143 -7.48 -8.30 -13.11
CA TRP A 143 -7.79 -7.04 -13.80
C TRP A 143 -8.94 -7.17 -14.78
N GLU A 144 -8.97 -8.23 -15.59
CA GLU A 144 -10.06 -8.47 -16.54
C GLU A 144 -11.40 -8.67 -15.81
N GLN A 145 -11.41 -9.47 -14.74
CA GLN A 145 -12.60 -9.71 -13.94
C GLN A 145 -13.18 -8.41 -13.37
N VAL A 146 -12.37 -7.62 -12.67
CA VAL A 146 -12.88 -6.37 -12.07
C VAL A 146 -13.31 -5.35 -13.11
N THR A 147 -12.63 -5.25 -14.25
CA THR A 147 -12.96 -4.28 -15.31
C THR A 147 -14.14 -4.69 -16.18
N SER A 148 -14.45 -5.99 -16.24
CA SER A 148 -15.67 -6.51 -16.88
C SER A 148 -16.87 -6.59 -15.92
N ASN A 149 -16.72 -6.12 -14.68
CA ASN A 149 -17.73 -6.17 -13.62
C ASN A 149 -18.06 -7.61 -13.14
N ASP A 150 -17.15 -8.56 -13.37
CA ASP A 150 -17.24 -9.94 -12.84
C ASP A 150 -16.70 -9.97 -11.38
N TRP A 151 -17.51 -9.49 -10.44
CA TRP A 151 -17.12 -9.40 -9.04
C TRP A 151 -17.11 -10.74 -8.31
N GLU A 152 -17.92 -11.70 -8.78
CA GLU A 152 -17.91 -13.06 -8.25
C GLU A 152 -16.63 -13.79 -8.66
N GLY A 153 -16.22 -13.66 -9.92
CA GLY A 153 -14.95 -14.16 -10.41
C GLY A 153 -13.76 -13.50 -9.71
N ALA A 154 -13.79 -12.18 -9.51
CA ALA A 154 -12.76 -11.46 -8.75
C ALA A 154 -12.67 -11.93 -7.29
N TYR A 155 -13.79 -12.17 -6.63
CA TYR A 155 -13.84 -12.75 -5.29
C TYR A 155 -13.22 -14.16 -5.25
N ALA A 156 -13.63 -15.02 -6.16
CA ALA A 156 -13.10 -16.39 -6.24
C ALA A 156 -11.59 -16.38 -6.54
N ASN A 157 -11.14 -15.45 -7.40
CA ASN A 157 -9.73 -15.27 -7.71
C ASN A 157 -8.92 -14.86 -6.47
N LEU A 158 -9.41 -13.90 -5.67
CA LEU A 158 -8.75 -13.52 -4.42
C LEU A 158 -8.64 -14.69 -3.44
N LYS A 159 -9.64 -15.58 -3.37
CA LYS A 159 -9.60 -16.77 -2.52
C LYS A 159 -8.57 -17.81 -2.99
N ASP A 160 -8.16 -17.77 -4.24
CA ASP A 160 -7.21 -18.71 -4.84
C ASP A 160 -6.20 -17.98 -5.75
N PHE A 161 -5.62 -16.92 -5.25
CA PHE A 161 -4.76 -16.01 -6.02
C PHE A 161 -3.42 -16.61 -6.44
N LYS A 162 -3.00 -17.69 -5.75
CA LYS A 162 -1.76 -18.43 -6.01
C LYS A 162 -0.48 -17.59 -5.77
N ASP A 163 -0.54 -16.67 -4.83
CA ASP A 163 0.63 -15.96 -4.32
C ASP A 163 0.95 -16.36 -2.87
N ASP A 164 2.05 -15.84 -2.33
CA ASP A 164 2.51 -16.12 -0.97
C ASP A 164 1.73 -15.36 0.12
N TYR A 165 0.64 -14.65 -0.27
CA TYR A 165 -0.10 -13.73 0.61
C TYR A 165 -1.53 -14.19 0.89
N SER A 166 -1.74 -15.49 1.06
CA SER A 166 -3.08 -16.09 1.20
C SER A 166 -3.94 -15.42 2.28
N THR A 167 -3.37 -15.13 3.44
CA THR A 167 -4.09 -14.43 4.54
C THR A 167 -4.53 -13.02 4.13
N ARG A 168 -3.69 -12.27 3.41
CA ARG A 168 -4.04 -10.96 2.88
C ARG A 168 -5.16 -11.08 1.85
N ARG A 169 -5.04 -12.02 0.91
CA ARG A 169 -6.04 -12.29 -0.13
C ARG A 169 -7.39 -12.66 0.45
N GLU A 170 -7.39 -13.46 1.52
CA GLU A 170 -8.62 -13.80 2.22
C GLU A 170 -9.31 -12.58 2.83
N LYS A 171 -8.54 -11.68 3.48
CA LYS A 171 -9.09 -10.43 4.02
C LYS A 171 -9.63 -9.52 2.91
N GLU A 172 -8.91 -9.38 1.79
CA GLU A 172 -9.36 -8.61 0.62
C GLU A 172 -10.62 -9.22 -0.01
N ALA A 173 -10.70 -10.54 -0.14
CA ALA A 173 -11.89 -11.23 -0.62
C ALA A 173 -13.08 -10.99 0.32
N ASN A 174 -12.89 -11.16 1.62
CA ASN A 174 -13.94 -10.93 2.62
C ASN A 174 -14.41 -9.47 2.63
N PHE A 175 -13.51 -8.50 2.40
CA PHE A 175 -13.85 -7.09 2.28
C PHE A 175 -14.61 -6.80 0.98
N LEU A 176 -14.19 -7.40 -0.13
CA LEU A 176 -14.87 -7.28 -1.42
C LEU A 176 -16.29 -7.83 -1.36
N ASN A 177 -16.50 -8.97 -0.72
CA ASN A 177 -17.68 -9.82 -0.68
C ASN A 177 -18.89 -9.28 -1.47
N PRO A 178 -19.13 -9.73 -2.69
CA PRO A 178 -20.14 -9.16 -3.58
C PRO A 178 -21.58 -9.31 -3.08
N GLN A 179 -21.81 -10.16 -2.08
CA GLN A 179 -23.13 -10.45 -1.48
C GLN A 179 -23.41 -9.65 -0.21
N MET A 180 -22.44 -8.92 0.34
CA MET A 180 -22.69 -8.07 1.51
C MET A 180 -23.37 -6.76 1.11
N PRO A 181 -24.45 -6.36 1.79
CA PRO A 181 -25.03 -5.03 1.62
C PRO A 181 -23.99 -3.96 1.97
N ILE A 182 -23.97 -2.89 1.18
CA ILE A 182 -23.09 -1.74 1.38
C ILE A 182 -23.25 -1.24 2.82
N ARG A 183 -22.23 -1.38 3.67
CA ARG A 183 -22.21 -0.66 4.94
C ARG A 183 -22.18 0.83 4.62
N LYS A 184 -23.25 1.53 4.99
CA LYS A 184 -23.21 3.00 5.02
C LYS A 184 -22.09 3.41 5.97
N PRO A 185 -21.27 4.42 5.65
CA PRO A 185 -20.26 4.90 6.57
C PRO A 185 -20.97 5.29 7.88
N GLU A 186 -20.59 4.64 8.95
CA GLU A 186 -21.00 5.11 10.29
C GLU A 186 -20.28 6.44 10.49
N THR A 187 -21.06 7.53 10.50
CA THR A 187 -20.62 8.84 10.96
C THR A 187 -20.43 8.79 12.48
N ASN A 188 -19.36 8.17 12.92
CA ASN A 188 -18.88 8.28 14.28
C ASN A 188 -17.55 9.04 14.32
N ILE A 189 -17.70 10.36 14.20
CA ILE A 189 -16.70 11.31 14.72
C ILE A 189 -16.89 11.34 16.23
N SER A 190 -16.39 10.36 16.96
CA SER A 190 -16.03 10.48 18.36
C SER A 190 -15.61 9.11 18.92
N ARG A 191 -14.34 8.84 18.87
CA ARG A 191 -13.57 8.08 19.87
C ARG A 191 -12.10 7.98 19.42
N PHE A 192 -11.38 9.09 19.50
CA PHE A 192 -9.99 8.99 19.85
C PHE A 192 -9.93 8.73 21.35
N VAL A 193 -9.90 7.48 21.71
CA VAL A 193 -9.39 7.06 23.01
C VAL A 193 -7.98 6.59 22.75
N GLU A 194 -7.01 7.35 23.28
CA GLU A 194 -5.65 6.88 23.45
C GLU A 194 -5.70 5.58 24.24
N THR A 195 -5.54 4.46 23.57
CA THR A 195 -5.14 3.23 24.22
C THR A 195 -3.70 2.96 23.83
N ASN A 196 -2.80 3.13 24.79
CA ASN A 196 -1.48 2.54 24.79
C ASN A 196 -1.67 1.03 24.63
N ILE A 197 -1.59 0.53 23.41
CA ILE A 197 -1.51 -0.89 23.15
C ILE A 197 -0.03 -1.21 23.05
N PRO A 198 0.53 -2.03 23.94
CA PRO A 198 1.90 -2.51 23.77
C PRO A 198 1.97 -3.28 22.45
N ILE A 199 3.09 -3.12 21.74
CA ILE A 199 3.40 -3.89 20.54
C ILE A 199 3.54 -5.35 20.98
N VAL A 200 2.45 -6.08 20.91
CA VAL A 200 2.50 -7.54 21.03
C VAL A 200 2.92 -8.05 19.66
N ALA A 201 4.05 -8.77 19.63
CA ALA A 201 4.47 -9.49 18.44
C ALA A 201 3.30 -10.31 17.91
N ARG A 202 2.96 -10.15 16.65
CA ARG A 202 1.88 -10.88 16.01
C ARG A 202 2.15 -12.37 16.04
N GLU A 203 1.38 -13.09 16.82
CA GLU A 203 1.07 -14.49 16.54
C GLU A 203 -0.01 -14.51 15.47
N GLU A 204 0.15 -15.10 14.33
CA GLU A 204 -0.76 -15.21 13.19
C GLU A 204 -0.73 -14.08 12.14
N GLY A 205 0.37 -13.87 11.63
CA GLY A 205 0.68 -13.27 10.34
C GLY A 205 2.14 -13.45 10.22
N GLY A 206 2.57 -14.41 9.43
CA GLY A 206 3.98 -14.70 9.22
C GLY A 206 4.75 -13.41 8.97
N PRO A 207 6.06 -13.37 9.26
CA PRO A 207 6.86 -12.19 9.01
C PRO A 207 6.58 -11.75 7.58
N VAL A 208 6.34 -10.45 7.44
CA VAL A 208 6.37 -9.83 6.12
C VAL A 208 7.65 -10.33 5.47
N ASN A 209 7.55 -11.15 4.41
CA ASN A 209 8.74 -11.69 3.78
C ASN A 209 9.58 -10.51 3.34
N ALA A 210 10.65 -10.27 4.07
CA ALA A 210 11.66 -9.30 3.75
C ALA A 210 12.12 -9.64 2.33
N GLY A 211 11.80 -8.79 1.35
CA GLY A 211 12.22 -9.03 -0.03
C GLY A 211 11.20 -8.76 -1.13
N GLN A 212 9.95 -8.46 -0.79
CA GLN A 212 9.00 -8.02 -1.80
C GLN A 212 8.71 -6.52 -1.63
N PRO A 213 9.01 -5.69 -2.63
CA PRO A 213 8.71 -4.27 -2.55
C PRO A 213 7.20 -4.05 -2.57
N TYR A 214 6.69 -3.42 -1.54
CA TYR A 214 5.27 -3.13 -1.40
C TYR A 214 4.73 -2.13 -2.43
N LEU A 215 5.61 -1.38 -3.06
CA LEU A 215 5.26 -0.47 -4.14
C LEU A 215 6.47 -0.39 -5.09
N VAL A 216 6.52 -1.25 -6.07
CA VAL A 216 7.36 -1.04 -7.23
C VAL A 216 6.54 -0.25 -8.23
N GLY A 217 6.75 1.07 -8.28
CA GLY A 217 6.39 1.84 -9.44
C GLY A 217 7.46 1.64 -10.49
N GLU A 218 7.14 1.04 -11.60
CA GLU A 218 7.74 1.34 -12.88
C GLU A 218 6.92 2.41 -13.58
#